data_5bac9d3d0bfcebf7406182b4d3a8cd13
#
_entry.id   5bac9d3d0bfcebf7406182b4d3a8cd13
#
_cell.length_a   1.000
_cell.length_b   1.000
_cell.length_c   1.000
_cell.angle_alpha   90.00
_cell.angle_beta   90.00
_cell.angle_gamma   90.00
#
_symmetry.space_group_name_H-M   'P 1'
#
loop_
_entity.id
_entity.type
_entity.pdbx_description
1 polymer ?
#
loop_
_entity_poly.entity_id
_entity_poly.type
_entity_poly.pdbx_seq_one_letter_code
_entity_poly.pdbx_strand_id
1 'polypeptide(L)'
;MNKIQIPWEERPAGCTDVMWRYSQNPVIGRYHIPSSNSIFNSAVVPFKDGFAGVFRCDNKAVQMNIFTGFSKDGIHWDISHEPIQFKAGNTEMIESEYKYDPRVTWIEDRYWVTWCNGYHGPTIGLSLIHISEPTRR
;
A
#
# COMPACT_ATOMS: atom_id res chain seq x y z
N MET A 1 18.70 -3.55 15.46
CA MET A 1 17.80 -3.35 14.29
C MET A 1 18.63 -3.61 13.04
N ASN A 2 18.29 -4.63 12.26
CA ASN A 2 18.90 -4.81 10.96
C ASN A 2 18.50 -3.62 10.08
N LYS A 3 19.49 -2.97 9.45
CA LYS A 3 19.18 -1.91 8.50
C LYS A 3 18.47 -2.52 7.31
N ILE A 4 17.25 -2.04 7.02
CA ILE A 4 16.54 -2.36 5.80
C ILE A 4 17.41 -1.84 4.65
N GLN A 5 17.76 -2.73 3.71
CA GLN A 5 18.54 -2.36 2.54
C GLN A 5 17.61 -2.27 1.34
N ILE A 6 17.46 -1.07 0.81
CA ILE A 6 16.80 -0.83 -0.48
C ILE A 6 17.88 -0.91 -1.55
N PRO A 7 17.68 -1.68 -2.65
CA PRO A 7 18.61 -1.68 -3.77
C PRO A 7 18.85 -0.28 -4.31
N TRP A 8 20.12 0.05 -4.54
CA TRP A 8 20.54 1.34 -5.06
C TRP A 8 21.14 1.18 -6.44
N GLU A 9 20.80 2.09 -7.33
CA GLU A 9 21.46 2.22 -8.64
C GLU A 9 22.11 3.58 -8.75
N GLU A 10 23.34 3.60 -9.27
CA GLU A 10 24.03 4.83 -9.57
C GLU A 10 23.34 5.58 -10.71
N ARG A 11 23.51 6.90 -10.74
CA ARG A 11 22.98 7.73 -11.82
C ARG A 11 23.52 7.23 -13.16
N PRO A 12 22.66 6.97 -14.16
CA PRO A 12 23.14 6.56 -15.49
C PRO A 12 24.07 7.60 -16.11
N ALA A 13 25.11 7.12 -16.79
CA ALA A 13 26.07 8.00 -17.47
C ALA A 13 25.33 8.90 -18.48
N GLY A 14 25.61 10.22 -18.43
CA GLY A 14 24.95 11.21 -19.29
C GLY A 14 23.55 11.64 -18.84
N CYS A 15 22.98 11.09 -17.76
CA CYS A 15 21.71 11.54 -17.21
C CYS A 15 21.88 12.92 -16.56
N THR A 16 21.14 13.91 -17.08
CA THR A 16 21.10 15.30 -16.56
C THR A 16 19.90 15.58 -15.69
N ASP A 17 18.98 14.62 -15.54
CA ASP A 17 17.76 14.77 -14.75
C ASP A 17 18.07 14.95 -13.26
N VAL A 18 17.26 15.73 -12.56
CA VAL A 18 17.40 15.95 -11.12
C VAL A 18 17.20 14.64 -10.34
N MET A 19 16.34 13.77 -10.85
CA MET A 19 16.07 12.44 -10.31
C MET A 19 16.14 11.40 -11.41
N TRP A 20 16.58 10.21 -11.06
CA TRP A 20 16.51 9.05 -11.95
C TRP A 20 15.74 7.91 -11.28
N ARG A 21 15.18 7.06 -12.09
CA ARG A 21 14.36 5.95 -11.62
C ARG A 21 15.19 4.67 -11.66
N TYR A 22 14.85 3.77 -10.75
CA TYR A 22 15.34 2.39 -10.80
C TYR A 22 15.07 1.78 -12.18
N SER A 23 16.05 1.09 -12.75
CA SER A 23 16.00 0.61 -14.15
C SER A 23 14.88 -0.40 -14.40
N GLN A 24 14.45 -1.13 -13.36
CA GLN A 24 13.36 -2.11 -13.44
C GLN A 24 11.99 -1.54 -13.05
N ASN A 25 11.83 -0.21 -12.96
CA ASN A 25 10.52 0.38 -12.77
C ASN A 25 9.60 0.15 -13.98
N PRO A 26 8.29 -0.09 -13.77
CA PRO A 26 7.59 -0.13 -12.49
C PRO A 26 7.80 -1.44 -11.74
N VAL A 27 8.17 -1.38 -10.46
CA VAL A 27 8.32 -2.57 -9.60
C VAL A 27 6.98 -3.23 -9.25
N ILE A 28 5.88 -2.49 -9.36
CA ILE A 28 4.51 -2.98 -9.24
C ILE A 28 3.79 -2.62 -10.53
N GLY A 29 3.47 -3.63 -11.34
CA GLY A 29 2.74 -3.46 -12.58
C GLY A 29 1.23 -3.37 -12.35
N ARG A 30 0.49 -2.89 -13.36
CA ARG A 30 -0.97 -2.72 -13.31
C ARG A 30 -1.76 -4.01 -13.08
N TYR A 31 -1.20 -5.14 -13.43
CA TYR A 31 -1.80 -6.47 -13.30
C TYR A 31 -1.10 -7.33 -12.26
N HIS A 32 -0.49 -6.67 -11.26
CA HIS A 32 0.28 -7.37 -10.22
C HIS A 32 -0.57 -8.38 -9.43
N ILE A 33 -1.85 -8.06 -9.23
CA ILE A 33 -2.84 -9.01 -8.71
C ILE A 33 -3.95 -9.24 -9.74
N PRO A 34 -4.61 -10.42 -9.75
CA PRO A 34 -5.57 -10.80 -10.80
C PRO A 34 -6.76 -9.86 -10.96
N SER A 35 -7.25 -9.27 -9.86
CA SER A 35 -8.40 -8.37 -9.85
C SER A 35 -8.06 -6.95 -10.31
N SER A 36 -6.78 -6.57 -10.38
CA SER A 36 -6.36 -5.19 -10.63
C SER A 36 -6.35 -4.87 -12.12
N ASN A 37 -6.82 -3.69 -12.47
CA ASN A 37 -6.60 -3.03 -13.76
C ASN A 37 -5.56 -1.93 -13.66
N SER A 38 -5.41 -1.33 -12.47
CA SER A 38 -4.37 -0.34 -12.17
C SER A 38 -4.05 -0.32 -10.68
N ILE A 39 -2.78 -0.11 -10.35
CA ILE A 39 -2.29 0.05 -8.97
C ILE A 39 -1.49 1.35 -8.93
N PHE A 40 -1.87 2.28 -8.06
CA PHE A 40 -1.22 3.58 -7.91
C PHE A 40 -1.60 4.27 -6.59
N ASN A 41 -1.02 5.45 -6.32
CA ASN A 41 -1.27 6.23 -5.10
C ASN A 41 -1.19 5.40 -3.82
N SER A 42 -0.15 4.58 -3.72
CA SER A 42 0.06 3.68 -2.59
C SER A 42 0.83 4.36 -1.46
N ALA A 43 0.68 3.84 -0.25
CA ALA A 43 1.46 4.26 0.91
C ALA A 43 2.31 3.09 1.42
N VAL A 44 3.58 3.35 1.74
CA VAL A 44 4.54 2.36 2.20
C VAL A 44 5.22 2.86 3.46
N VAL A 45 5.42 1.97 4.43
CA VAL A 45 6.12 2.24 5.68
C VAL A 45 7.12 1.12 6.01
N PRO A 46 8.18 1.41 6.76
CA PRO A 46 9.02 0.36 7.35
C PRO A 46 8.19 -0.55 8.26
N PHE A 47 8.41 -1.85 8.14
CA PHE A 47 7.71 -2.85 8.93
C PHE A 47 8.62 -4.04 9.20
N LYS A 48 8.88 -4.35 10.49
CA LYS A 48 9.80 -5.42 10.91
C LYS A 48 11.18 -5.28 10.25
N ASP A 49 11.57 -6.27 9.45
CA ASP A 49 12.82 -6.33 8.68
C ASP A 49 12.66 -5.93 7.22
N GLY A 50 11.53 -5.33 6.86
CA GLY A 50 11.19 -4.92 5.49
C GLY A 50 10.17 -3.79 5.46
N PHE A 51 9.15 -3.92 4.63
CA PHE A 51 8.12 -2.92 4.39
C PHE A 51 6.73 -3.50 4.43
N ALA A 52 5.77 -2.72 4.88
CA ALA A 52 4.35 -2.93 4.65
C ALA A 52 3.80 -1.81 3.77
N GLY A 53 2.85 -2.14 2.91
CA GLY A 53 2.20 -1.20 2.02
C GLY A 53 0.68 -1.32 2.03
N VAL A 54 0.04 -0.21 1.71
CA VAL A 54 -1.39 -0.12 1.46
C VAL A 54 -1.57 0.42 0.05
N PHE A 55 -2.15 -0.39 -0.83
CA PHE A 55 -2.16 -0.19 -2.27
C PHE A 55 -3.58 0.09 -2.75
N ARG A 56 -3.78 1.21 -3.43
CA ARG A 56 -5.00 1.43 -4.19
C ARG A 56 -4.98 0.57 -5.44
N CYS A 57 -5.96 -0.29 -5.60
CA CYS A 57 -6.17 -1.08 -6.80
C CYS A 57 -7.56 -0.80 -7.37
N ASP A 58 -7.60 -0.35 -8.62
CA ASP A 58 -8.84 -0.17 -9.36
C ASP A 58 -9.07 -1.40 -10.23
N ASN A 59 -10.27 -1.94 -10.22
CA ASN A 59 -10.65 -3.07 -11.09
C ASN A 59 -11.18 -2.58 -12.45
N LYS A 60 -11.54 -3.52 -13.33
CA LYS A 60 -12.08 -3.20 -14.65
C LYS A 60 -13.45 -2.50 -14.62
N ALA A 61 -14.20 -2.62 -13.52
CA ALA A 61 -15.46 -1.94 -13.30
C ALA A 61 -15.27 -0.53 -12.68
N VAL A 62 -14.01 -0.06 -12.57
CA VAL A 62 -13.66 1.24 -11.97
C VAL A 62 -14.02 1.35 -10.49
N GLN A 63 -14.14 0.22 -9.81
CA GLN A 63 -14.28 0.19 -8.36
C GLN A 63 -12.90 0.24 -7.72
N MET A 64 -12.73 1.09 -6.73
CA MET A 64 -11.46 1.38 -6.08
C MET A 64 -11.45 0.77 -4.69
N ASN A 65 -10.48 -0.09 -4.44
CA ASN A 65 -10.30 -0.71 -3.13
C ASN A 65 -8.85 -0.64 -2.67
N ILE A 66 -8.65 -0.89 -1.39
CA ILE A 66 -7.35 -0.82 -0.74
C ILE A 66 -6.92 -2.21 -0.32
N PHE A 67 -5.70 -2.58 -0.69
CA PHE A 67 -5.10 -3.88 -0.46
C PHE A 67 -3.84 -3.74 0.38
N THR A 68 -3.52 -4.74 1.19
CA THR A 68 -2.25 -4.80 1.91
C THR A 68 -1.20 -5.52 1.10
N GLY A 69 0.06 -5.22 1.33
CA GLY A 69 1.17 -5.99 0.79
C GLY A 69 2.42 -5.82 1.62
N PHE A 70 3.35 -6.75 1.44
CA PHE A 70 4.61 -6.80 2.17
C PHE A 70 5.78 -6.98 1.21
N SER A 71 6.93 -6.43 1.60
CA SER A 71 8.17 -6.59 0.87
C SER A 71 9.35 -6.61 1.84
N LYS A 72 10.40 -7.35 1.51
CA LYS A 72 11.66 -7.33 2.25
C LYS A 72 12.64 -6.28 1.76
N ASP A 73 12.55 -5.91 0.50
CA ASP A 73 13.53 -5.08 -0.20
C ASP A 73 12.94 -3.80 -0.84
N GLY A 74 11.62 -3.63 -0.80
CA GLY A 74 10.92 -2.52 -1.43
C GLY A 74 10.74 -2.67 -2.95
N ILE A 75 11.23 -3.75 -3.55
CA ILE A 75 11.19 -4.05 -4.98
C ILE A 75 10.21 -5.19 -5.26
N HIS A 76 10.36 -6.30 -4.54
CA HIS A 76 9.51 -7.47 -4.69
C HIS A 76 8.38 -7.43 -3.67
N TRP A 77 7.16 -7.31 -4.15
CA TRP A 77 5.96 -7.13 -3.33
C TRP A 77 5.03 -8.33 -3.42
N ASP A 78 4.62 -8.82 -2.25
CA ASP A 78 3.52 -9.76 -2.09
C ASP A 78 2.29 -8.96 -1.67
N ILE A 79 1.39 -8.71 -2.63
CA ILE A 79 0.15 -7.95 -2.42
C ILE A 79 -1.01 -8.93 -2.28
N SER A 80 -1.80 -8.77 -1.23
CA SER A 80 -3.02 -9.56 -1.00
C SER A 80 -3.91 -9.54 -2.25
N HIS A 81 -4.57 -10.65 -2.54
CA HIS A 81 -5.56 -10.72 -3.61
C HIS A 81 -6.95 -10.26 -3.16
N GLU A 82 -7.13 -10.07 -1.86
CA GLU A 82 -8.39 -9.60 -1.27
C GLU A 82 -8.22 -8.20 -0.69
N PRO A 83 -9.22 -7.32 -0.84
CA PRO A 83 -9.18 -5.99 -0.25
C PRO A 83 -9.21 -6.04 1.28
N ILE A 84 -8.69 -4.99 1.90
CA ILE A 84 -8.76 -4.84 3.35
C ILE A 84 -10.23 -4.79 3.79
N GLN A 85 -10.58 -5.67 4.73
CA GLN A 85 -11.88 -5.65 5.37
C GLN A 85 -11.84 -4.74 6.60
N PHE A 86 -12.44 -3.57 6.49
CA PHE A 86 -12.54 -2.64 7.61
C PHE A 86 -13.70 -3.03 8.52
N LYS A 87 -13.48 -2.94 9.83
CA LYS A 87 -14.53 -3.12 10.84
C LYS A 87 -14.80 -1.76 11.48
N ALA A 88 -16.02 -1.25 11.38
CA ALA A 88 -16.39 -0.01 12.05
C ALA A 88 -17.86 0.02 12.45
N GLY A 89 -18.20 0.99 13.28
CA GLY A 89 -19.57 1.22 13.72
C GLY A 89 -20.49 1.89 12.68
N ASN A 90 -19.93 2.45 11.60
CA ASN A 90 -20.70 3.02 10.50
C ASN A 90 -20.48 2.19 9.23
N THR A 91 -21.51 1.41 8.85
CA THR A 91 -21.48 0.48 7.73
C THR A 91 -21.40 1.19 6.38
N GLU A 92 -22.05 2.34 6.20
CA GLU A 92 -22.05 3.07 4.92
C GLU A 92 -20.64 3.47 4.47
N MET A 93 -19.78 3.85 5.41
CA MET A 93 -18.40 4.21 5.11
C MET A 93 -17.52 3.01 4.75
N ILE A 94 -17.86 1.83 5.24
CA ILE A 94 -17.11 0.59 5.00
C ILE A 94 -17.53 -0.05 3.68
N GLU A 95 -18.81 -0.05 3.39
CA GLU A 95 -19.42 -0.68 2.21
C GLU A 95 -19.19 0.15 0.94
N SER A 96 -18.70 1.39 1.06
CA SER A 96 -18.39 2.19 -0.10
C SER A 96 -17.40 1.50 -1.04
N GLU A 97 -17.76 1.42 -2.31
CA GLU A 97 -16.96 0.86 -3.39
C GLU A 97 -15.75 1.74 -3.78
N TYR A 98 -15.64 2.94 -3.20
CA TYR A 98 -14.64 3.94 -3.55
C TYR A 98 -13.73 4.26 -2.37
N LYS A 99 -12.71 3.40 -2.16
CA LYS A 99 -11.64 3.62 -1.18
C LYS A 99 -10.35 3.87 -1.93
N TYR A 100 -9.81 5.09 -1.86
CA TYR A 100 -8.65 5.49 -2.64
C TYR A 100 -7.71 6.43 -1.88
N ASP A 101 -6.52 6.63 -2.43
CA ASP A 101 -5.47 7.50 -1.93
C ASP A 101 -5.11 7.25 -0.45
N PRO A 102 -4.72 6.03 -0.09
CA PRO A 102 -4.40 5.71 1.29
C PRO A 102 -3.15 6.45 1.77
N ARG A 103 -3.09 6.70 3.08
CA ARG A 103 -1.89 7.11 3.80
C ARG A 103 -1.72 6.20 5.00
N VAL A 104 -0.47 5.95 5.37
CA VAL A 104 -0.12 5.14 6.55
C VAL A 104 0.80 5.96 7.43
N THR A 105 0.50 5.99 8.72
CA THR A 105 1.31 6.69 9.72
C THR A 105 1.44 5.82 10.97
N TRP A 106 2.60 5.81 11.58
CA TRP A 106 2.86 5.16 12.86
C TRP A 106 2.61 6.14 14.00
N ILE A 107 1.64 5.84 14.88
CA ILE A 107 1.28 6.67 16.05
C ILE A 107 0.92 5.72 17.20
N GLU A 108 1.50 5.95 18.39
CA GLU A 108 1.18 5.21 19.62
C GLU A 108 1.22 3.69 19.45
N ASP A 109 2.33 3.19 18.94
CA ASP A 109 2.59 1.77 18.69
C ASP A 109 1.59 1.08 17.75
N ARG A 110 0.98 1.83 16.83
CA ARG A 110 0.02 1.33 15.85
C ARG A 110 0.21 1.97 14.49
N TYR A 111 -0.15 1.23 13.45
CA TYR A 111 -0.28 1.77 12.10
C TYR A 111 -1.70 2.29 11.88
N TRP A 112 -1.80 3.56 11.53
CA TRP A 112 -3.05 4.22 11.18
C TRP A 112 -3.13 4.34 9.68
N VAL A 113 -4.25 3.89 9.10
CA VAL A 113 -4.52 4.02 7.67
C VAL A 113 -5.66 5.00 7.48
N THR A 114 -5.43 6.03 6.66
CA THR A 114 -6.48 6.96 6.22
C THR A 114 -6.68 6.81 4.73
N TRP A 115 -7.87 7.08 4.24
CA TRP A 115 -8.21 7.02 2.82
C TRP A 115 -9.31 8.00 2.47
N CYS A 116 -9.47 8.30 1.17
CA CYS A 116 -10.59 9.06 0.66
C CYS A 116 -11.75 8.13 0.29
N ASN A 117 -12.97 8.60 0.54
CA ASN A 117 -14.20 7.95 0.13
C ASN A 117 -14.95 8.87 -0.84
N GLY A 118 -15.20 8.41 -2.07
CA GLY A 118 -15.70 9.26 -3.16
C GLY A 118 -17.09 9.87 -2.96
N TYR A 119 -17.92 9.29 -2.09
CA TYR A 119 -19.28 9.76 -1.87
C TYR A 119 -19.42 10.70 -0.66
N HIS A 120 -18.52 10.64 0.29
CA HIS A 120 -18.63 11.35 1.56
C HIS A 120 -17.53 12.39 1.77
N GLY A 121 -16.75 12.71 0.72
CA GLY A 121 -15.60 13.59 0.83
C GLY A 121 -14.40 12.94 1.53
N PRO A 122 -13.40 13.71 1.95
CA PRO A 122 -12.24 13.16 2.64
C PRO A 122 -12.69 12.61 4.01
N THR A 123 -12.81 11.31 4.06
CA THR A 123 -13.17 10.59 5.27
C THR A 123 -11.90 10.01 5.89
N ILE A 124 -11.66 10.31 7.14
CA ILE A 124 -10.59 9.65 7.89
C ILE A 124 -11.18 8.35 8.44
N GLY A 125 -10.90 7.26 7.77
CA GLY A 125 -11.14 5.94 8.31
C GLY A 125 -9.93 5.53 9.13
N LEU A 126 -10.12 5.21 10.39
CA LEU A 126 -9.08 4.64 11.23
C LEU A 126 -9.17 3.12 11.14
N SER A 127 -8.19 2.50 10.52
CA SER A 127 -8.06 1.04 10.55
C SER A 127 -6.91 0.65 11.46
N LEU A 128 -7.23 -0.15 12.45
CA LEU A 128 -6.23 -0.90 13.20
C LEU A 128 -5.87 -2.12 12.34
N ILE A 129 -4.74 -2.07 11.65
CA ILE A 129 -4.15 -3.30 11.11
C ILE A 129 -3.57 -4.04 12.32
N HIS A 130 -4.38 -4.90 12.92
CA HIS A 130 -3.86 -5.89 13.84
C HIS A 130 -3.13 -6.94 13.00
N ILE A 131 -1.83 -6.72 12.85
CA ILE A 131 -0.94 -7.77 12.39
C ILE A 131 -0.72 -8.65 13.63
N SER A 132 -1.57 -9.67 13.79
CA SER A 132 -1.33 -10.71 14.75
C SER A 132 0.04 -11.34 14.44
N GLU A 133 0.96 -11.30 15.38
CA GLU A 133 2.18 -12.10 15.27
C GLU A 133 1.77 -13.56 15.05
N PRO A 134 2.41 -14.28 14.13
CA PRO A 134 2.26 -15.73 14.10
C PRO A 134 2.72 -16.25 15.46
N THR A 135 1.78 -16.78 16.24
CA THR A 135 2.09 -17.49 17.48
C THR A 135 3.12 -18.56 17.15
N ARG A 136 4.34 -18.38 17.61
CA ARG A 136 5.32 -19.48 17.64
C ARG A 136 4.71 -20.59 18.51
N ARG A 137 4.38 -21.69 17.87
CA ARG A 137 4.31 -23.00 18.51
C ARG A 137 5.66 -23.67 18.43
#